data_8b133c25a40c1c2225c5890f3d5011c7
#
_entry.id   8b133c25a40c1c2225c5890f3d5011c7
#
_cell.length_a   1.000
_cell.length_b   1.000
_cell.length_c   1.000
_cell.angle_alpha   90.00
_cell.angle_beta   90.00
_cell.angle_gamma   90.00
#
_symmetry.space_group_name_H-M   'P 1'
#
loop_
_entity.id
_entity.type
_entity.pdbx_description
1 polymer ?
#
loop_
_entity_poly.entity_id
_entity_poly.type
_entity_poly.pdbx_seq_one_letter_code
_entity_poly.pdbx_strand_id
1 'polypeptide(L)'
;MEVKEISKAVIKRLPRYYRYLGELMEENVERISSNDLSKKMHVTASQIRQDLNNFGGFGQQGYGYNVRYLYTEIGKILGLDTTHPMIILGAGNLGQALANYVDFEKRGFRLVGIFDINPVLEGIAVRGIEIQMLNELPLFLKENQVDIAILPLPKNKAKEMANILIENGIRAIWNFAHIDLDAPEDVIVENVHLSESLMTLSYNLNQYKQEHNEN
;
A
#
# COMPACT_ATOMS: atom_id res chain seq x y z
N MET A 1 -3.43 0.22 29.74
CA MET A 1 -2.13 0.43 29.05
C MET A 1 -2.37 1.55 28.05
N GLU A 2 -1.68 2.67 28.19
CA GLU A 2 -1.69 3.69 27.14
C GLU A 2 -1.11 3.07 25.88
N VAL A 3 -1.90 3.03 24.83
CA VAL A 3 -1.40 2.66 23.48
C VAL A 3 -0.52 3.81 23.06
N LYS A 4 0.79 3.62 23.09
CA LYS A 4 1.75 4.63 22.64
C LYS A 4 1.45 4.95 21.18
N GLU A 5 0.99 6.16 20.91
CA GLU A 5 0.69 6.60 19.56
C GLU A 5 1.98 6.60 18.72
N ILE A 6 2.01 5.73 17.73
CA ILE A 6 3.17 5.60 16.84
C ILE A 6 3.02 6.60 15.71
N SER A 7 4.06 7.41 15.47
CA SER A 7 3.99 8.47 14.47
C SER A 7 3.74 7.91 13.06
N LYS A 8 2.92 8.62 12.28
CA LYS A 8 2.61 8.27 10.87
C LYS A 8 3.89 8.10 10.03
N ALA A 9 4.96 8.84 10.34
CA ALA A 9 6.24 8.72 9.64
C ALA A 9 6.93 7.37 9.88
N VAL A 10 6.81 6.79 11.08
CA VAL A 10 7.31 5.44 11.37
C VAL A 10 6.48 4.41 10.61
N ILE A 11 5.15 4.49 10.68
CA ILE A 11 4.25 3.56 9.96
C ILE A 11 4.54 3.56 8.46
N LYS A 12 4.74 4.73 7.83
CA LYS A 12 5.08 4.84 6.40
C LYS A 12 6.42 4.20 6.01
N ARG A 13 7.33 3.96 6.96
CA ARG A 13 8.59 3.26 6.72
C ARG A 13 8.49 1.74 6.86
N LEU A 14 7.53 1.22 7.63
CA LEU A 14 7.39 -0.24 7.85
C LEU A 14 7.29 -1.07 6.56
N PRO A 15 6.52 -0.67 5.53
CA PRO A 15 6.48 -1.41 4.27
C PRO A 15 7.85 -1.54 3.59
N ARG A 16 8.75 -0.55 3.75
CA ARG A 16 10.11 -0.63 3.23
C ARG A 16 10.95 -1.64 4.03
N TYR A 17 10.84 -1.65 5.36
CA TYR A 17 11.48 -2.68 6.19
C TYR A 17 11.02 -4.07 5.78
N TYR A 18 9.70 -4.27 5.65
CA TYR A 18 9.12 -5.54 5.27
C TYR A 18 9.65 -6.04 3.93
N ARG A 19 9.71 -5.19 2.92
CA ARG A 19 10.25 -5.52 1.60
C ARG A 19 11.71 -5.93 1.66
N TYR A 20 12.58 -5.12 2.28
CA TYR A 20 14.02 -5.43 2.35
C TYR A 20 14.32 -6.67 3.18
N LEU A 21 13.55 -6.92 4.23
CA LEU A 21 13.68 -8.15 5.00
C LEU A 21 13.23 -9.37 4.19
N GLY A 22 12.21 -9.23 3.34
CA GLY A 22 11.79 -10.28 2.40
C GLY A 22 12.91 -10.62 1.40
N GLU A 23 13.54 -9.61 0.79
CA GLU A 23 14.70 -9.79 -0.09
C GLU A 23 15.86 -10.53 0.62
N LEU A 24 16.17 -10.15 1.88
CA LEU A 24 17.18 -10.81 2.68
C LEU A 24 16.85 -12.28 3.02
N MET A 25 15.55 -12.59 3.20
CA MET A 25 15.12 -13.98 3.40
C MET A 25 15.33 -14.83 2.15
N GLU A 26 15.08 -14.28 0.96
CA GLU A 26 15.35 -14.94 -0.33
C GLU A 26 16.86 -15.18 -0.52
N GLU A 27 17.70 -14.24 -0.05
CA GLU A 27 19.17 -14.36 -0.01
C GLU A 27 19.68 -15.30 1.09
N ASN A 28 18.80 -15.93 1.91
CA ASN A 28 19.11 -16.75 3.06
C ASN A 28 19.94 -16.05 4.15
N VAL A 29 19.78 -14.74 4.30
CA VAL A 29 20.44 -13.97 5.36
C VAL A 29 19.66 -14.15 6.66
N GLU A 30 20.27 -14.75 7.67
CA GLU A 30 19.62 -15.02 8.96
C GLU A 30 19.61 -13.80 9.88
N ARG A 31 20.66 -12.99 9.83
CA ARG A 31 20.84 -11.83 10.71
C ARG A 31 21.36 -10.62 9.97
N ILE A 32 20.88 -9.43 10.41
CA ILE A 32 21.33 -8.15 9.86
C ILE A 32 21.54 -7.12 10.98
N SER A 33 22.61 -6.34 10.86
CA SER A 33 22.83 -5.20 11.76
C SER A 33 22.00 -3.97 11.35
N SER A 34 21.75 -3.05 12.30
CA SER A 34 21.13 -1.77 11.95
C SER A 34 21.97 -0.95 10.95
N ASN A 35 23.30 -1.14 10.97
CA ASN A 35 24.20 -0.46 10.02
C ASN A 35 24.05 -1.01 8.60
N ASP A 36 23.97 -2.32 8.43
CA ASP A 36 23.84 -2.91 7.09
C ASP A 36 22.42 -2.68 6.53
N LEU A 37 21.40 -2.76 7.36
CA LEU A 37 20.05 -2.40 6.96
C LEU A 37 19.94 -0.91 6.59
N SER A 38 20.67 -0.02 7.28
CA SER A 38 20.71 1.42 6.97
C SER A 38 21.27 1.72 5.58
N LYS A 39 22.30 0.98 5.14
CA LYS A 39 22.85 1.10 3.78
C LYS A 39 21.83 0.74 2.71
N LYS A 40 21.10 -0.37 2.90
CA LYS A 40 20.02 -0.82 1.97
C LYS A 40 18.84 0.19 1.93
N MET A 41 18.50 0.79 3.07
CA MET A 41 17.34 1.66 3.19
C MET A 41 17.62 3.15 2.99
N HIS A 42 18.88 3.56 2.88
CA HIS A 42 19.27 4.97 2.82
C HIS A 42 18.72 5.83 3.97
N VAL A 43 18.72 5.26 5.19
CA VAL A 43 18.39 5.95 6.46
C VAL A 43 19.48 5.67 7.48
N THR A 44 19.53 6.41 8.58
CA THR A 44 20.57 6.18 9.60
C THR A 44 20.28 4.94 10.43
N ALA A 45 21.33 4.27 10.90
CA ALA A 45 21.17 3.13 11.82
C ALA A 45 20.48 3.53 13.14
N SER A 46 20.63 4.79 13.58
CA SER A 46 19.92 5.34 14.74
C SER A 46 18.41 5.40 14.48
N GLN A 47 18.01 5.85 13.28
CA GLN A 47 16.60 5.90 12.88
C GLN A 47 15.98 4.51 12.87
N ILE A 48 16.69 3.50 12.34
CA ILE A 48 16.22 2.12 12.33
C ILE A 48 15.97 1.61 13.76
N ARG A 49 16.93 1.82 14.66
CA ARG A 49 16.78 1.43 16.06
C ARG A 49 15.59 2.13 16.74
N GLN A 50 15.43 3.42 16.48
CA GLN A 50 14.33 4.21 17.02
C GLN A 50 12.97 3.73 16.50
N ASP A 51 12.86 3.50 15.18
CA ASP A 51 11.63 3.00 14.56
C ASP A 51 11.21 1.65 15.14
N LEU A 52 12.14 0.70 15.18
CA LEU A 52 11.86 -0.65 15.67
C LEU A 52 11.59 -0.69 17.18
N ASN A 53 12.18 0.18 17.97
CA ASN A 53 11.91 0.29 19.40
C ASN A 53 10.47 0.74 19.74
N ASN A 54 9.75 1.35 18.80
CA ASN A 54 8.33 1.68 18.99
C ASN A 54 7.44 0.45 19.14
N PHE A 55 7.86 -0.70 18.57
CA PHE A 55 7.08 -1.93 18.51
C PHE A 55 7.62 -3.04 19.43
N GLY A 56 8.63 -2.73 20.24
CA GLY A 56 9.29 -3.69 21.13
C GLY A 56 10.75 -3.91 20.78
N GLY A 57 11.48 -4.61 21.64
CA GLY A 57 12.92 -4.87 21.45
C GLY A 57 13.19 -6.02 20.49
N PHE A 58 13.22 -5.78 19.19
CA PHE A 58 13.46 -6.82 18.17
C PHE A 58 14.93 -7.25 18.05
N GLY A 59 15.87 -6.53 18.67
CA GLY A 59 17.29 -6.82 18.57
C GLY A 59 17.98 -7.01 19.91
N GLN A 60 19.00 -7.88 19.96
CA GLN A 60 19.93 -7.94 21.06
C GLN A 60 21.15 -7.10 20.72
N GLN A 61 21.62 -6.33 21.70
CA GLN A 61 22.82 -5.49 21.53
C GLN A 61 24.03 -6.35 21.14
N GLY A 62 24.69 -6.01 20.04
CA GLY A 62 25.83 -6.73 19.49
C GLY A 62 25.50 -7.89 18.53
N TYR A 63 24.28 -8.41 18.51
CA TYR A 63 23.89 -9.56 17.68
C TYR A 63 23.05 -9.19 16.43
N GLY A 64 22.59 -7.93 16.33
CA GLY A 64 21.70 -7.49 15.26
C GLY A 64 20.28 -8.08 15.35
N TYR A 65 19.54 -7.99 14.27
CA TYR A 65 18.16 -8.47 14.16
C TYR A 65 18.12 -9.84 13.49
N ASN A 66 17.30 -10.75 14.01
CA ASN A 66 16.94 -11.96 13.27
C ASN A 66 15.98 -11.56 12.14
N VAL A 67 16.35 -11.83 10.89
CA VAL A 67 15.63 -11.36 9.69
C VAL A 67 14.22 -11.95 9.63
N ARG A 68 14.07 -13.27 9.79
CA ARG A 68 12.78 -13.96 9.74
C ARG A 68 11.84 -13.48 10.85
N TYR A 69 12.34 -13.36 12.06
CA TYR A 69 11.55 -12.90 13.20
C TYR A 69 11.07 -11.47 12.98
N LEU A 70 11.98 -10.57 12.59
CA LEU A 70 11.63 -9.16 12.35
C LEU A 70 10.64 -9.02 11.17
N TYR A 71 10.83 -9.78 10.10
CA TYR A 71 9.90 -9.84 8.97
C TYR A 71 8.48 -10.23 9.41
N THR A 72 8.37 -11.31 10.21
CA THR A 72 7.08 -11.80 10.71
C THR A 72 6.40 -10.77 11.60
N GLU A 73 7.12 -10.17 12.53
CA GLU A 73 6.54 -9.19 13.45
C GLU A 73 6.11 -7.89 12.73
N ILE A 74 6.92 -7.40 11.78
CA ILE A 74 6.51 -6.25 10.96
C ILE A 74 5.29 -6.62 10.10
N GLY A 75 5.22 -7.83 9.56
CA GLY A 75 4.05 -8.32 8.83
C GLY A 75 2.78 -8.25 9.67
N LYS A 76 2.82 -8.71 10.92
CA LYS A 76 1.69 -8.62 11.87
C LYS A 76 1.30 -7.16 12.16
N ILE A 77 2.29 -6.29 12.40
CA ILE A 77 2.04 -4.85 12.63
C ILE A 77 1.33 -4.21 11.42
N LEU A 78 1.69 -4.63 10.21
CA LEU A 78 1.06 -4.17 8.97
C LEU A 78 -0.27 -4.88 8.64
N GLY A 79 -0.70 -5.85 9.46
CA GLY A 79 -1.93 -6.62 9.23
C GLY A 79 -1.83 -7.63 8.08
N LEU A 80 -0.61 -7.99 7.64
CA LEU A 80 -0.39 -8.89 6.51
C LEU A 80 -0.52 -10.39 6.87
N ASP A 81 -0.83 -10.69 8.11
CA ASP A 81 -1.18 -12.03 8.60
C ASP A 81 -2.67 -12.37 8.43
N THR A 82 -3.46 -11.42 7.96
CA THR A 82 -4.88 -11.57 7.62
C THR A 82 -5.10 -11.34 6.12
N THR A 83 -6.20 -11.90 5.59
CA THR A 83 -6.59 -11.63 4.20
C THR A 83 -7.54 -10.45 4.14
N HIS A 84 -7.24 -9.49 3.27
CA HIS A 84 -8.07 -8.32 3.02
C HIS A 84 -8.73 -8.45 1.63
N PRO A 85 -10.02 -8.82 1.56
CA PRO A 85 -10.76 -8.79 0.31
C PRO A 85 -10.86 -7.36 -0.21
N MET A 86 -10.53 -7.17 -1.49
CA MET A 86 -10.55 -5.86 -2.12
C MET A 86 -11.30 -5.86 -3.44
N ILE A 87 -11.86 -4.70 -3.80
CA ILE A 87 -12.51 -4.46 -5.08
C ILE A 87 -11.84 -3.29 -5.81
N ILE A 88 -12.02 -3.25 -7.14
CA ILE A 88 -11.58 -2.14 -7.99
C ILE A 88 -12.82 -1.50 -8.63
N LEU A 89 -12.96 -0.19 -8.49
CA LEU A 89 -13.95 0.61 -9.20
C LEU A 89 -13.26 1.40 -10.31
N GLY A 90 -13.51 0.98 -11.55
CA GLY A 90 -12.86 1.50 -12.76
C GLY A 90 -11.92 0.49 -13.39
N ALA A 91 -12.37 -0.16 -14.47
CA ALA A 91 -11.62 -1.16 -15.22
C ALA A 91 -10.88 -0.56 -16.44
N GLY A 92 -10.49 0.72 -16.36
CA GLY A 92 -9.59 1.35 -17.33
C GLY A 92 -8.17 0.81 -17.23
N ASN A 93 -7.24 1.42 -17.97
CA ASN A 93 -5.84 0.96 -18.04
C ASN A 93 -5.18 0.75 -16.68
N LEU A 94 -5.34 1.70 -15.76
CA LEU A 94 -4.76 1.60 -14.41
C LEU A 94 -5.47 0.53 -13.58
N GLY A 95 -6.81 0.46 -13.64
CA GLY A 95 -7.57 -0.56 -12.90
C GLY A 95 -7.20 -1.97 -13.33
N GLN A 96 -7.11 -2.24 -14.63
CA GLN A 96 -6.66 -3.53 -15.15
C GLN A 96 -5.19 -3.83 -14.80
N ALA A 97 -4.31 -2.84 -14.82
CA ALA A 97 -2.92 -3.01 -14.40
C ALA A 97 -2.82 -3.40 -12.92
N LEU A 98 -3.61 -2.75 -12.04
CA LEU A 98 -3.69 -3.09 -10.62
C LEU A 98 -4.30 -4.47 -10.39
N ALA A 99 -5.38 -4.83 -11.13
CA ALA A 99 -5.98 -6.15 -11.05
C ALA A 99 -4.99 -7.27 -11.45
N ASN A 100 -4.11 -7.00 -12.40
CA ASN A 100 -3.08 -7.96 -12.86
C ASN A 100 -1.86 -8.05 -11.93
N TYR A 101 -1.74 -7.20 -10.90
CA TYR A 101 -0.56 -7.19 -10.04
C TYR A 101 -0.57 -8.33 -9.03
N VAL A 102 0.13 -9.40 -9.35
CA VAL A 102 0.12 -10.68 -8.59
C VAL A 102 0.67 -10.59 -7.16
N ASP A 103 1.51 -9.61 -6.88
CA ASP A 103 2.15 -9.49 -5.56
C ASP A 103 1.20 -9.03 -4.45
N PHE A 104 0.01 -8.52 -4.80
CA PHE A 104 -1.00 -8.20 -3.79
C PHE A 104 -1.46 -9.46 -3.04
N GLU A 105 -1.75 -10.55 -3.74
CA GLU A 105 -2.19 -11.81 -3.13
C GLU A 105 -1.14 -12.41 -2.20
N LYS A 106 0.14 -12.33 -2.58
CA LYS A 106 1.25 -12.79 -1.72
C LYS A 106 1.33 -12.04 -0.38
N ARG A 107 0.74 -10.85 -0.33
CA ARG A 107 0.70 -9.98 0.86
C ARG A 107 -0.66 -9.96 1.57
N GLY A 108 -1.56 -10.90 1.23
CA GLY A 108 -2.87 -11.01 1.85
C GLY A 108 -3.95 -10.12 1.25
N PHE A 109 -3.69 -9.39 0.17
CA PHE A 109 -4.70 -8.56 -0.52
C PHE A 109 -5.35 -9.36 -1.65
N ARG A 110 -6.58 -9.81 -1.46
CA ARG A 110 -7.30 -10.66 -2.40
C ARG A 110 -8.33 -9.85 -3.18
N LEU A 111 -8.13 -9.74 -4.49
CA LEU A 111 -9.14 -9.13 -5.38
C LEU A 111 -10.36 -10.05 -5.48
N VAL A 112 -11.56 -9.50 -5.22
CA VAL A 112 -12.83 -10.26 -5.21
C VAL A 112 -13.88 -9.67 -6.16
N GLY A 113 -13.68 -8.47 -6.70
CA GLY A 113 -14.60 -7.85 -7.65
C GLY A 113 -13.96 -6.70 -8.41
N ILE A 114 -14.40 -6.50 -9.64
CA ILE A 114 -14.02 -5.37 -10.51
C ILE A 114 -15.31 -4.78 -11.07
N PHE A 115 -15.47 -3.47 -10.98
CA PHE A 115 -16.68 -2.77 -11.41
C PHE A 115 -16.35 -1.64 -12.37
N ASP A 116 -17.19 -1.46 -13.40
CA ASP A 116 -17.09 -0.34 -14.33
C ASP A 116 -18.49 0.16 -14.76
N ILE A 117 -18.54 1.38 -15.28
CA ILE A 117 -19.77 1.95 -15.88
C ILE A 117 -19.88 1.63 -17.38
N ASN A 118 -18.80 1.17 -18.00
CA ASN A 118 -18.75 0.93 -19.44
C ASN A 118 -19.30 -0.48 -19.76
N PRO A 119 -20.47 -0.58 -20.41
CA PRO A 119 -21.08 -1.88 -20.71
C PRO A 119 -20.26 -2.74 -21.68
N VAL A 120 -19.33 -2.15 -22.42
CA VAL A 120 -18.44 -2.91 -23.33
C VAL A 120 -17.46 -3.78 -22.53
N LEU A 121 -17.19 -3.45 -21.27
CA LEU A 121 -16.28 -4.20 -20.40
C LEU A 121 -16.98 -5.29 -19.60
N GLU A 122 -18.32 -5.30 -19.57
CA GLU A 122 -19.10 -6.28 -18.81
C GLU A 122 -18.79 -7.71 -19.24
N GLY A 123 -18.55 -8.59 -18.26
CA GLY A 123 -18.22 -10.00 -18.47
C GLY A 123 -16.80 -10.27 -18.96
N ILE A 124 -16.00 -9.23 -19.26
CA ILE A 124 -14.58 -9.42 -19.56
C ILE A 124 -13.87 -9.84 -18.28
N ALA A 125 -13.14 -10.95 -18.33
CA ALA A 125 -12.41 -11.46 -17.17
C ALA A 125 -10.97 -10.92 -17.11
N VAL A 126 -10.60 -10.39 -15.93
CA VAL A 126 -9.22 -10.05 -15.59
C VAL A 126 -8.78 -10.97 -14.46
N ARG A 127 -7.80 -11.83 -14.70
CA ARG A 127 -7.35 -12.88 -13.77
C ARG A 127 -8.48 -13.77 -13.23
N GLY A 128 -9.46 -14.07 -14.08
CA GLY A 128 -10.58 -14.93 -13.71
C GLY A 128 -11.69 -14.22 -12.93
N ILE A 129 -11.60 -12.91 -12.72
CA ILE A 129 -12.64 -12.08 -12.11
C ILE A 129 -13.32 -11.30 -13.22
N GLU A 130 -14.62 -11.53 -13.41
CA GLU A 130 -15.41 -10.82 -14.40
C GLU A 130 -15.67 -9.37 -13.98
N ILE A 131 -15.57 -8.46 -14.93
CA ILE A 131 -15.95 -7.06 -14.72
C ILE A 131 -17.47 -6.99 -14.68
N GLN A 132 -18.01 -6.48 -13.58
CA GLN A 132 -19.43 -6.29 -13.32
C GLN A 132 -19.83 -4.84 -13.55
N MET A 133 -21.10 -4.60 -13.79
CA MET A 133 -21.61 -3.26 -13.91
C MET A 133 -21.69 -2.58 -12.53
N LEU A 134 -21.39 -1.27 -12.49
CA LEU A 134 -21.36 -0.50 -11.25
C LEU A 134 -22.69 -0.52 -10.47
N ASN A 135 -23.83 -0.64 -11.16
CA ASN A 135 -25.16 -0.74 -10.51
C ASN A 135 -25.34 -2.02 -9.70
N GLU A 136 -24.52 -3.05 -9.88
CA GLU A 136 -24.51 -4.30 -9.12
C GLU A 136 -23.71 -4.18 -7.81
N LEU A 137 -22.86 -3.14 -7.69
CA LEU A 137 -21.99 -2.94 -6.52
C LEU A 137 -22.71 -2.99 -5.16
N PRO A 138 -23.88 -2.32 -4.96
CA PRO A 138 -24.58 -2.36 -3.66
C PRO A 138 -25.05 -3.75 -3.26
N LEU A 139 -25.47 -4.57 -4.22
CA LEU A 139 -25.84 -5.96 -3.97
C LEU A 139 -24.62 -6.80 -3.65
N PHE A 140 -23.55 -6.66 -4.43
CA PHE A 140 -22.28 -7.35 -4.20
C PHE A 140 -21.73 -7.08 -2.81
N LEU A 141 -21.73 -5.82 -2.35
CA LEU A 141 -21.24 -5.43 -1.02
C LEU A 141 -22.09 -5.98 0.13
N LYS A 142 -23.38 -6.28 -0.11
CA LYS A 142 -24.24 -6.94 0.89
C LYS A 142 -23.97 -8.44 1.01
N GLU A 143 -23.57 -9.07 -0.08
CA GLU A 143 -23.37 -10.52 -0.16
C GLU A 143 -21.92 -10.93 0.09
N ASN A 144 -20.97 -10.01 -0.03
CA ASN A 144 -19.54 -10.30 0.08
C ASN A 144 -18.86 -9.39 1.11
N GLN A 145 -17.95 -9.96 1.88
CA GLN A 145 -17.07 -9.17 2.72
C GLN A 145 -16.03 -8.47 1.85
N VAL A 146 -15.93 -7.15 1.98
CA VAL A 146 -14.96 -6.31 1.30
C VAL A 146 -14.35 -5.35 2.32
N ASP A 147 -13.04 -5.38 2.46
CA ASP A 147 -12.31 -4.53 3.39
C ASP A 147 -11.81 -3.25 2.70
N ILE A 148 -11.35 -3.35 1.45
CA ILE A 148 -10.67 -2.26 0.75
C ILE A 148 -11.30 -2.02 -0.63
N ALA A 149 -11.55 -0.76 -0.96
CA ALA A 149 -11.91 -0.35 -2.32
C ALA A 149 -10.78 0.46 -2.97
N ILE A 150 -10.44 0.13 -4.21
CA ILE A 150 -9.43 0.80 -5.01
C ILE A 150 -10.12 1.68 -6.04
N LEU A 151 -9.75 2.96 -6.10
CA LEU A 151 -10.34 3.97 -6.99
C LEU A 151 -9.33 4.49 -8.02
N PRO A 152 -9.07 3.78 -9.13
CA PRO A 152 -8.26 4.26 -10.24
C PRO A 152 -9.11 5.09 -11.22
N LEU A 153 -9.79 6.11 -10.70
CA LEU A 153 -10.81 6.89 -11.41
C LEU A 153 -10.32 8.29 -11.77
N PRO A 154 -10.92 8.92 -12.80
CA PRO A 154 -10.74 10.33 -13.04
C PRO A 154 -11.22 11.18 -11.85
N LYS A 155 -10.56 12.33 -11.61
CA LYS A 155 -10.82 13.26 -10.50
C LYS A 155 -12.30 13.57 -10.29
N ASN A 156 -13.04 13.80 -11.38
CA ASN A 156 -14.46 14.21 -11.35
C ASN A 156 -15.42 13.09 -10.91
N LYS A 157 -14.96 11.83 -10.85
CA LYS A 157 -15.77 10.68 -10.45
C LYS A 157 -15.41 10.13 -9.07
N ALA A 158 -14.22 10.39 -8.60
CA ALA A 158 -13.69 9.77 -7.38
C ALA A 158 -14.51 10.11 -6.13
N LYS A 159 -14.95 11.36 -5.98
CA LYS A 159 -15.74 11.79 -4.81
C LYS A 159 -17.12 11.13 -4.76
N GLU A 160 -17.81 11.07 -5.90
CA GLU A 160 -19.11 10.40 -6.02
C GLU A 160 -18.99 8.91 -5.65
N MET A 161 -17.99 8.23 -6.19
CA MET A 161 -17.77 6.80 -5.92
C MET A 161 -17.33 6.53 -4.48
N ALA A 162 -16.50 7.38 -3.91
CA ALA A 162 -16.14 7.27 -2.50
C ALA A 162 -17.37 7.37 -1.59
N ASN A 163 -18.29 8.29 -1.83
CA ASN A 163 -19.52 8.41 -1.06
C ASN A 163 -20.37 7.14 -1.16
N ILE A 164 -20.57 6.60 -2.37
CA ILE A 164 -21.31 5.34 -2.58
C ILE A 164 -20.66 4.19 -1.79
N LEU A 165 -19.34 4.07 -1.81
CA LEU A 165 -18.63 3.04 -1.05
C LEU A 165 -18.83 3.19 0.46
N ILE A 166 -18.69 4.41 0.98
CA ILE A 166 -18.83 4.72 2.41
C ILE A 166 -20.25 4.43 2.90
N GLU A 167 -21.27 4.81 2.12
CA GLU A 167 -22.70 4.54 2.39
C GLU A 167 -23.01 3.04 2.41
N ASN A 168 -22.27 2.24 1.61
CA ASN A 168 -22.37 0.78 1.59
C ASN A 168 -21.39 0.07 2.54
N GLY A 169 -20.81 0.78 3.49
CA GLY A 169 -20.04 0.18 4.60
C GLY A 169 -18.53 0.04 4.40
N ILE A 170 -17.98 0.46 3.26
CA ILE A 170 -16.52 0.45 3.06
C ILE A 170 -15.85 1.49 3.97
N ARG A 171 -14.78 1.07 4.63
CA ARG A 171 -14.01 1.91 5.57
C ARG A 171 -12.54 2.09 5.20
N ALA A 172 -12.06 1.44 4.15
CA ALA A 172 -10.71 1.64 3.64
C ALA A 172 -10.73 1.88 2.13
N ILE A 173 -10.18 3.00 1.69
CA ILE A 173 -10.14 3.43 0.28
C ILE A 173 -8.70 3.69 -0.14
N TRP A 174 -8.27 3.03 -1.20
CA TRP A 174 -6.99 3.28 -1.85
C TRP A 174 -7.24 4.12 -3.11
N ASN A 175 -7.00 5.42 -3.00
CA ASN A 175 -7.37 6.41 -4.00
C ASN A 175 -6.21 6.73 -4.95
N PHE A 176 -6.39 6.48 -6.24
CA PHE A 176 -5.47 6.85 -7.31
C PHE A 176 -5.95 8.07 -8.13
N ALA A 177 -7.12 8.59 -7.82
CA ALA A 177 -7.59 9.82 -8.47
C ALA A 177 -6.72 11.01 -8.05
N HIS A 178 -6.51 11.93 -8.96
CA HIS A 178 -5.69 13.13 -8.69
C HIS A 178 -6.46 14.19 -7.89
N ILE A 179 -6.95 13.76 -6.72
CA ILE A 179 -7.68 14.57 -5.73
C ILE A 179 -7.59 13.89 -4.36
N ASP A 180 -7.42 14.67 -3.31
CA ASP A 180 -7.61 14.19 -1.96
C ASP A 180 -9.09 14.01 -1.68
N LEU A 181 -9.46 12.83 -1.19
CA LEU A 181 -10.83 12.55 -0.78
C LEU A 181 -11.07 13.08 0.63
N ASP A 182 -12.12 13.88 0.76
CA ASP A 182 -12.63 14.32 2.05
C ASP A 182 -13.59 13.23 2.56
N ALA A 183 -13.14 12.51 3.58
CA ALA A 183 -13.85 11.37 4.15
C ALA A 183 -14.09 11.56 5.65
N PRO A 184 -15.16 10.94 6.22
CA PRO A 184 -15.36 10.90 7.67
C PRO A 184 -14.18 10.32 8.43
N GLU A 185 -14.04 10.66 9.73
CA GLU A 185 -12.92 10.22 10.57
C GLU A 185 -12.81 8.69 10.71
N ASP A 186 -13.94 7.97 10.56
CA ASP A 186 -14.00 6.51 10.61
C ASP A 186 -13.65 5.82 9.28
N VAL A 187 -13.30 6.59 8.24
CA VAL A 187 -12.88 6.08 6.93
C VAL A 187 -11.40 6.36 6.68
N ILE A 188 -10.67 5.29 6.44
CA ILE A 188 -9.25 5.35 6.14
C ILE A 188 -9.06 5.58 4.63
N VAL A 189 -8.40 6.67 4.26
CA VAL A 189 -8.05 6.95 2.87
C VAL A 189 -6.54 7.05 2.73
N GLU A 190 -5.99 6.25 1.83
CA GLU A 190 -4.60 6.41 1.37
C GLU A 190 -4.61 6.95 -0.07
N ASN A 191 -4.11 8.17 -0.25
CA ASN A 191 -4.02 8.82 -1.56
C ASN A 191 -2.68 8.50 -2.23
N VAL A 192 -2.72 8.09 -3.50
CA VAL A 192 -1.53 7.81 -4.32
C VAL A 192 -1.51 8.73 -5.53
N HIS A 193 -0.65 9.73 -5.47
CA HIS A 193 -0.42 10.66 -6.58
C HIS A 193 0.84 10.26 -7.36
N LEU A 194 0.67 9.53 -8.46
CA LEU A 194 1.78 9.01 -9.26
C LEU A 194 2.74 10.11 -9.75
N SER A 195 2.22 11.32 -10.00
CA SER A 195 3.03 12.46 -10.43
C SER A 195 3.98 13.00 -9.36
N GLU A 196 3.69 12.83 -8.07
CA GLU A 196 4.54 13.35 -7.00
C GLU A 196 5.95 12.72 -6.99
N SER A 197 6.03 11.42 -7.26
CA SER A 197 7.33 10.74 -7.38
C SER A 197 8.13 11.24 -8.58
N LEU A 198 7.48 11.57 -9.71
CA LEU A 198 8.12 12.18 -10.87
C LEU A 198 8.57 13.61 -10.59
N MET A 199 7.81 14.38 -9.83
CA MET A 199 8.22 15.73 -9.41
C MET A 199 9.48 15.67 -8.54
N THR A 200 9.53 14.73 -7.59
CA THR A 200 10.73 14.47 -6.76
C THR A 200 11.93 14.06 -7.62
N LEU A 201 11.72 13.17 -8.60
CA LEU A 201 12.75 12.77 -9.53
C LEU A 201 13.25 13.96 -10.37
N SER A 202 12.35 14.82 -10.84
CA SER A 202 12.69 16.04 -11.61
C SER A 202 13.55 16.99 -10.80
N TYR A 203 13.23 17.20 -9.52
CA TYR A 203 14.05 17.99 -8.62
C TYR A 203 15.48 17.43 -8.51
N ASN A 204 15.62 16.14 -8.23
CA ASN A 204 16.91 15.48 -8.10
C ASN A 204 17.73 15.54 -9.41
N LEU A 205 17.05 15.39 -10.57
CA LEU A 205 17.70 15.51 -11.87
C LEU A 205 18.22 16.93 -12.12
N ASN A 206 17.49 17.96 -11.70
CA ASN A 206 17.93 19.34 -11.81
C ASN A 206 19.16 19.62 -10.94
N GLN A 207 19.18 19.11 -9.71
CA GLN A 207 20.36 19.21 -8.83
C GLN A 207 21.57 18.52 -9.48
N TYR A 208 21.41 17.30 -9.98
CA TYR A 208 22.47 16.58 -10.68
C TYR A 208 23.03 17.35 -11.87
N LYS A 209 22.16 17.97 -12.69
CA LYS A 209 22.59 18.78 -13.84
C LYS A 209 23.35 20.03 -13.43
N GLN A 210 22.94 20.70 -12.33
CA GLN A 210 23.66 21.86 -11.80
C GLN A 210 25.06 21.47 -11.33
N GLU A 211 25.19 20.41 -10.56
CA GLU A 211 26.47 19.93 -10.04
C GLU A 211 27.45 19.48 -11.14
N HIS A 212 26.94 19.00 -12.30
CA HIS A 212 27.78 18.43 -13.37
C HIS A 212 27.91 19.32 -14.61
N ASN A 213 27.17 20.43 -14.70
CA ASN A 213 27.31 21.42 -15.76
C ASN A 213 28.18 22.64 -15.34
N GLU A 214 28.69 22.67 -14.10
CA GLU A 214 29.66 23.65 -13.63
C GLU A 214 31.13 23.23 -13.87
N ASN A 215 31.36 22.22 -14.73
CA ASN A 215 32.69 21.80 -15.20
C ASN A 215 32.87 21.99 -16.68
#